data_f8539e6cd97b3c0f55a7acc98f12a006
#
_entry.id   f8539e6cd97b3c0f55a7acc98f12a006
#
_cell.length_a   1.000
_cell.length_b   1.000
_cell.length_c   1.000
_cell.angle_alpha   90.00
_cell.angle_beta   90.00
_cell.angle_gamma   90.00
#
_symmetry.space_group_name_H-M   'P 1'
#
loop_
_entity.id
_entity.type
_entity.pdbx_description
1 polymer ?
#
loop_
_entity_poly.entity_id
_entity_poly.type
_entity_poly.pdbx_seq_one_letter_code
_entity_poly.pdbx_strand_id
1 'polypeptide(L)'
;MTIGILTASYITSSVLFILALGGLSNQEKAKRAVWYGIVGMVIAVVATIFGNQVFLTKWLHWLIGAIVIGSFIGAIVAKKVQMTGMPQLVAALHSFVGLAAVFIGINSAMLPHIEMSSSQITIHNVEVFIGVFIGAITFTGSIVAFGKLSEIITGKALILPGRHALNLAMLFGCLFLGYMFLNNEGNWTLIIMTCLLYTSPSPRD
;
A
#
# COMPACT_ATOMS: atom_id res chain seq x y z
N MET A 1 -18.30 12.52 15.22
CA MET A 1 -17.48 13.64 14.73
C MET A 1 -18.21 14.25 13.53
N THR A 2 -18.35 15.58 13.43
CA THR A 2 -19.01 16.17 12.25
C THR A 2 -18.17 15.98 11.00
N ILE A 3 -18.79 15.83 9.83
CA ILE A 3 -18.09 15.63 8.55
C ILE A 3 -17.05 16.72 8.31
N GLY A 4 -17.34 17.98 8.67
CA GLY A 4 -16.40 19.09 8.51
C GLY A 4 -15.12 18.95 9.34
N ILE A 5 -15.20 18.48 10.59
CA ILE A 5 -14.04 18.25 11.45
C ILE A 5 -13.19 17.10 10.92
N LEU A 6 -13.83 16.03 10.41
CA LEU A 6 -13.15 14.89 9.82
C LEU A 6 -12.34 15.31 8.58
N THR A 7 -12.98 16.05 7.67
CA THR A 7 -12.33 16.58 6.46
C THR A 7 -11.18 17.53 6.80
N ALA A 8 -11.38 18.45 7.75
CA ALA A 8 -10.34 19.35 8.21
C ALA A 8 -9.12 18.60 8.81
N SER A 9 -9.38 17.53 9.55
CA SER A 9 -8.32 16.68 10.12
C SER A 9 -7.50 15.98 9.03
N TYR A 10 -8.14 15.46 7.98
CA TYR A 10 -7.43 14.83 6.86
C TYR A 10 -6.63 15.85 6.04
N ILE A 11 -7.18 17.03 5.78
CA ILE A 11 -6.46 18.11 5.10
C ILE A 11 -5.23 18.53 5.92
N THR A 12 -5.39 18.74 7.22
CA THR A 12 -4.29 19.10 8.12
C THR A 12 -3.20 18.03 8.13
N SER A 13 -3.61 16.75 8.22
CA SER A 13 -2.68 15.63 8.15
C SER A 13 -1.92 15.60 6.83
N SER A 14 -2.60 15.79 5.70
CA SER A 14 -1.98 15.82 4.37
C SER A 14 -0.95 16.95 4.24
N VAL A 15 -1.28 18.15 4.73
CA VAL A 15 -0.35 19.29 4.75
C VAL A 15 0.89 18.96 5.59
N LEU A 16 0.72 18.36 6.78
CA LEU A 16 1.82 17.95 7.64
C LEU A 16 2.71 16.90 6.96
N PHE A 17 2.14 15.94 6.21
CA PHE A 17 2.93 14.98 5.43
C PHE A 17 3.74 15.65 4.32
N ILE A 18 3.16 16.61 3.61
CA ILE A 18 3.88 17.36 2.56
C ILE A 18 5.05 18.14 3.19
N LEU A 19 4.83 18.79 4.34
CA LEU A 19 5.87 19.50 5.07
C LEU A 19 6.96 18.55 5.60
N ALA A 20 6.58 17.35 6.04
CA ALA A 20 7.51 16.31 6.46
C ALA A 20 8.42 15.88 5.30
N LEU A 21 7.85 15.58 4.13
CA LEU A 21 8.62 15.18 2.95
C LEU A 21 9.56 16.31 2.48
N GLY A 22 9.07 17.55 2.43
CA GLY A 22 9.88 18.70 2.07
C GLY A 22 11.01 18.99 3.05
N GLY A 23 10.78 18.75 4.35
CA GLY A 23 11.80 18.95 5.39
C GLY A 23 12.84 17.82 5.46
N LEU A 24 12.52 16.60 5.05
CA LEU A 24 13.46 15.46 5.03
C LEU A 24 14.56 15.63 3.97
N SER A 25 14.34 16.44 2.95
CA SER A 25 15.36 16.74 1.94
C SER A 25 16.51 17.61 2.48
N ASN A 26 16.36 18.24 3.64
CA ASN A 26 17.37 19.11 4.26
C ASN A 26 17.77 18.55 5.64
N GLN A 27 19.06 18.25 5.82
CA GLN A 27 19.59 17.63 7.05
C GLN A 27 19.31 18.47 8.32
N GLU A 28 19.37 19.79 8.24
CA GLU A 28 19.09 20.66 9.39
C GLU A 28 17.63 20.64 9.83
N LYS A 29 16.71 20.46 8.87
CA LYS A 29 15.25 20.43 9.11
C LYS A 29 14.71 19.03 9.32
N ALA A 30 15.47 17.99 9.01
CA ALA A 30 15.04 16.61 9.04
C ALA A 30 14.44 16.19 10.40
N LYS A 31 15.05 16.60 11.50
CA LYS A 31 14.53 16.29 12.85
C LYS A 31 13.15 16.88 13.12
N ARG A 32 12.86 18.09 12.63
CA ARG A 32 11.52 18.71 12.74
C ARG A 32 10.54 18.06 11.77
N ALA A 33 11.00 17.71 10.58
CA ALA A 33 10.19 17.06 9.55
C ALA A 33 9.63 15.70 10.01
N VAL A 34 10.44 14.91 10.71
CA VAL A 34 9.97 13.65 11.33
C VAL A 34 8.81 13.89 12.29
N TRP A 35 8.86 14.94 13.10
CA TRP A 35 7.77 15.29 14.00
C TRP A 35 6.49 15.67 13.26
N TYR A 36 6.59 16.40 12.13
CA TYR A 36 5.43 16.73 11.31
C TYR A 36 4.78 15.44 10.75
N GLY A 37 5.59 14.47 10.31
CA GLY A 37 5.08 13.17 9.84
C GLY A 37 4.38 12.38 10.96
N ILE A 38 4.97 12.31 12.15
CA ILE A 38 4.38 11.63 13.31
C ILE A 38 3.05 12.27 13.72
N VAL A 39 3.01 13.59 13.87
CA VAL A 39 1.79 14.31 14.23
C VAL A 39 0.72 14.16 13.15
N GLY A 40 1.09 14.27 11.88
CA GLY A 40 0.17 14.04 10.76
C GLY A 40 -0.45 12.63 10.78
N MET A 41 0.37 11.60 11.02
CA MET A 41 -0.12 10.22 11.14
C MET A 41 -1.08 10.06 12.33
N VAL A 42 -0.72 10.57 13.50
CA VAL A 42 -1.58 10.50 14.68
C VAL A 42 -2.92 11.18 14.44
N ILE A 43 -2.92 12.37 13.84
CA ILE A 43 -4.17 13.08 13.50
C ILE A 43 -5.02 12.25 12.55
N ALA A 44 -4.43 11.69 11.49
CA ALA A 44 -5.16 10.87 10.52
C ALA A 44 -5.78 9.63 11.16
N VAL A 45 -5.00 8.89 11.96
CA VAL A 45 -5.46 7.67 12.63
C VAL A 45 -6.57 7.98 13.64
N VAL A 46 -6.38 9.00 14.47
CA VAL A 46 -7.38 9.43 15.46
C VAL A 46 -8.67 9.87 14.75
N ALA A 47 -8.56 10.69 13.70
CA ALA A 47 -9.72 11.14 12.93
C ALA A 47 -10.47 9.96 12.29
N THR A 48 -9.76 8.95 11.79
CA THR A 48 -10.37 7.74 11.22
C THR A 48 -11.09 6.90 12.28
N ILE A 49 -10.46 6.67 13.43
CA ILE A 49 -11.05 5.89 14.53
C ILE A 49 -12.32 6.56 15.06
N PHE A 50 -12.28 7.87 15.27
CA PHE A 50 -13.44 8.64 15.75
C PHE A 50 -14.42 9.04 14.64
N GLY A 51 -14.17 8.65 13.39
CA GLY A 51 -15.13 8.74 12.30
C GLY A 51 -16.36 7.89 12.59
N ASN A 52 -17.56 8.41 12.28
CA ASN A 52 -18.84 7.74 12.61
C ASN A 52 -18.93 6.31 12.06
N GLN A 53 -18.29 6.04 10.92
CA GLN A 53 -18.34 4.73 10.29
C GLN A 53 -17.50 3.68 11.04
N VAL A 54 -16.36 4.05 11.62
CA VAL A 54 -15.44 3.13 12.30
C VAL A 54 -15.82 2.97 13.76
N PHE A 55 -16.14 4.06 14.44
CA PHE A 55 -16.47 4.06 15.88
C PHE A 55 -17.70 3.20 16.23
N LEU A 56 -18.66 3.09 15.32
CA LEU A 56 -19.87 2.28 15.49
C LEU A 56 -19.68 0.81 15.10
N THR A 57 -18.50 0.43 14.61
CA THR A 57 -18.24 -0.92 14.13
C THR A 57 -17.96 -1.88 15.30
N LYS A 58 -18.61 -3.04 15.30
CA LYS A 58 -18.37 -4.12 16.29
C LYS A 58 -16.89 -4.59 16.33
N TRP A 59 -16.13 -4.33 15.30
CA TRP A 59 -14.74 -4.77 15.12
C TRP A 59 -13.69 -3.74 15.61
N LEU A 60 -14.11 -2.64 16.24
CA LEU A 60 -13.23 -1.58 16.73
C LEU A 60 -12.10 -2.10 17.64
N HIS A 61 -12.41 -3.07 18.49
CA HIS A 61 -11.42 -3.66 19.41
C HIS A 61 -10.30 -4.40 18.67
N TRP A 62 -10.61 -5.08 17.55
CA TRP A 62 -9.59 -5.72 16.71
C TRP A 62 -8.69 -4.69 16.00
N LEU A 63 -9.29 -3.60 15.53
CA LEU A 63 -8.55 -2.50 14.92
C LEU A 63 -7.58 -1.87 15.92
N ILE A 64 -8.05 -1.55 17.13
CA ILE A 64 -7.20 -0.98 18.18
C ILE A 64 -6.10 -1.97 18.56
N GLY A 65 -6.42 -3.24 18.72
CA GLY A 65 -5.44 -4.30 19.01
C GLY A 65 -4.34 -4.38 17.94
N ALA A 66 -4.72 -4.36 16.65
CA ALA A 66 -3.77 -4.38 15.55
C ALA A 66 -2.86 -3.13 15.53
N ILE A 67 -3.43 -1.94 15.77
CA ILE A 67 -2.66 -0.68 15.83
C ILE A 67 -1.66 -0.72 16.99
N VAL A 68 -2.06 -1.17 18.18
CA VAL A 68 -1.18 -1.25 19.36
C VAL A 68 -0.04 -2.22 19.10
N ILE A 69 -0.34 -3.43 18.61
CA ILE A 69 0.68 -4.45 18.31
C ILE A 69 1.64 -3.94 17.22
N GLY A 70 1.11 -3.41 16.12
CA GLY A 70 1.91 -2.87 15.02
C GLY A 70 2.79 -1.70 15.46
N SER A 71 2.26 -0.79 16.27
CA SER A 71 3.03 0.35 16.81
C SER A 71 4.15 -0.11 17.75
N PHE A 72 3.90 -1.12 18.59
CA PHE A 72 4.90 -1.67 19.49
C PHE A 72 6.04 -2.34 18.73
N ILE A 73 5.72 -3.18 17.75
CA ILE A 73 6.72 -3.84 16.88
C ILE A 73 7.50 -2.78 16.10
N GLY A 74 6.80 -1.81 15.49
CA GLY A 74 7.42 -0.74 14.72
C GLY A 74 8.38 0.10 15.56
N ALA A 75 8.00 0.45 16.79
CA ALA A 75 8.86 1.19 17.71
C ALA A 75 10.13 0.43 18.11
N ILE A 76 10.03 -0.89 18.33
CA ILE A 76 11.20 -1.74 18.63
C ILE A 76 12.15 -1.78 17.43
N VAL A 77 11.60 -2.02 16.24
CA VAL A 77 12.39 -2.09 15.00
C VAL A 77 13.07 -0.76 14.72
N ALA A 78 12.34 0.35 14.84
CA ALA A 78 12.87 1.69 14.61
C ALA A 78 14.02 2.06 15.56
N LYS A 79 13.98 1.58 16.82
CA LYS A 79 15.07 1.80 17.78
C LYS A 79 16.30 0.92 17.53
N LYS A 80 16.12 -0.27 16.94
CA LYS A 80 17.20 -1.23 16.74
C LYS A 80 17.90 -1.08 15.39
N VAL A 81 17.24 -0.48 14.41
CA VAL A 81 17.78 -0.37 13.06
C VAL A 81 18.97 0.57 13.03
N GLN A 82 20.05 0.11 12.39
CA GLN A 82 21.24 0.92 12.12
C GLN A 82 21.04 1.76 10.85
N MET A 83 21.80 2.87 10.72
CA MET A 83 21.74 3.74 9.54
C MET A 83 21.98 2.99 8.23
N THR A 84 22.87 2.00 8.23
CA THR A 84 23.17 1.14 7.10
C THR A 84 22.02 0.20 6.72
N GLY A 85 21.20 -0.18 7.69
CA GLY A 85 20.02 -1.04 7.48
C GLY A 85 18.73 -0.30 7.10
N MET A 86 18.75 1.04 7.06
CA MET A 86 17.57 1.84 6.72
C MET A 86 16.97 1.51 5.34
N PRO A 87 17.74 1.38 4.24
CA PRO A 87 17.18 1.04 2.94
C PRO A 87 16.47 -0.32 2.94
N GLN A 88 17.02 -1.30 3.66
CA GLN A 88 16.43 -2.64 3.82
C GLN A 88 15.09 -2.56 4.56
N LEU A 89 15.04 -1.80 5.67
CA LEU A 89 13.83 -1.61 6.44
C LEU A 89 12.73 -0.92 5.61
N VAL A 90 13.08 0.11 4.85
CA VAL A 90 12.14 0.81 3.97
C VAL A 90 11.58 -0.13 2.91
N ALA A 91 12.41 -0.97 2.30
CA ALA A 91 11.96 -1.96 1.33
C ALA A 91 11.00 -2.99 1.97
N ALA A 92 11.32 -3.48 3.18
CA ALA A 92 10.44 -4.38 3.93
C ALA A 92 9.08 -3.72 4.25
N LEU A 93 9.08 -2.48 4.73
CA LEU A 93 7.84 -1.73 5.02
C LEU A 93 6.99 -1.52 3.76
N HIS A 94 7.61 -1.21 2.62
CA HIS A 94 6.90 -1.08 1.34
C HIS A 94 6.25 -2.39 0.90
N SER A 95 6.86 -3.54 1.17
CA SER A 95 6.23 -4.81 0.86
C SER A 95 4.96 -5.04 1.67
N PHE A 96 4.95 -4.71 2.97
CA PHE A 96 3.73 -4.80 3.78
C PHE A 96 2.64 -3.83 3.33
N VAL A 97 3.02 -2.62 2.91
CA VAL A 97 2.05 -1.64 2.35
C VAL A 97 1.44 -2.16 1.05
N GLY A 98 2.26 -2.73 0.15
CA GLY A 98 1.77 -3.35 -1.07
C GLY A 98 0.81 -4.50 -0.80
N LEU A 99 1.15 -5.38 0.15
CA LEU A 99 0.29 -6.48 0.57
C LEU A 99 -1.04 -5.99 1.16
N ALA A 100 -1.00 -4.95 2.00
CA ALA A 100 -2.20 -4.33 2.56
C ALA A 100 -3.12 -3.77 1.46
N ALA A 101 -2.55 -3.12 0.44
CA ALA A 101 -3.32 -2.60 -0.71
C ALA A 101 -4.03 -3.73 -1.49
N VAL A 102 -3.35 -4.88 -1.69
CA VAL A 102 -3.96 -6.06 -2.32
C VAL A 102 -5.15 -6.57 -1.49
N PHE A 103 -4.97 -6.75 -0.18
CA PHE A 103 -6.05 -7.24 0.68
C PHE A 103 -7.23 -6.27 0.77
N ILE A 104 -6.96 -4.96 0.86
CA ILE A 104 -8.02 -3.94 0.85
C ILE A 104 -8.78 -3.97 -0.47
N GLY A 105 -8.09 -4.06 -1.59
CA GLY A 105 -8.72 -4.11 -2.91
C GLY A 105 -9.58 -5.37 -3.09
N ILE A 106 -9.06 -6.55 -2.74
CA ILE A 106 -9.82 -7.81 -2.82
C ILE A 106 -11.04 -7.76 -1.89
N ASN A 107 -10.88 -7.29 -0.65
CA ASN A 107 -11.99 -7.15 0.29
C ASN A 107 -13.05 -6.18 -0.23
N SER A 108 -12.63 -5.06 -0.82
CA SER A 108 -13.52 -4.06 -1.40
C SER A 108 -14.33 -4.63 -2.58
N ALA A 109 -13.71 -5.46 -3.42
CA ALA A 109 -14.39 -6.16 -4.51
C ALA A 109 -15.44 -7.18 -4.04
N MET A 110 -15.25 -7.74 -2.84
CA MET A 110 -16.17 -8.73 -2.27
C MET A 110 -17.38 -8.10 -1.54
N LEU A 111 -17.32 -6.81 -1.24
CA LEU A 111 -18.42 -6.13 -0.57
C LEU A 111 -19.60 -5.87 -1.54
N PRO A 112 -20.85 -6.06 -1.09
CA PRO A 112 -22.01 -5.78 -1.92
C PRO A 112 -22.11 -4.28 -2.22
N HIS A 113 -22.36 -3.93 -3.47
CA HIS A 113 -22.49 -2.53 -3.95
C HIS A 113 -23.91 -2.01 -3.70
N ILE A 114 -24.36 -2.01 -2.43
CA ILE A 114 -25.69 -1.55 -2.04
C ILE A 114 -25.72 -0.02 -2.19
N GLU A 115 -26.70 0.49 -2.93
CA GLU A 115 -26.96 1.93 -3.18
C GLU A 115 -26.00 2.65 -4.15
N MET A 116 -25.18 1.94 -4.92
CA MET A 116 -24.34 2.56 -5.94
C MET A 116 -25.04 2.63 -7.30
N SER A 117 -24.88 3.75 -8.01
CA SER A 117 -25.29 3.85 -9.41
C SER A 117 -24.36 3.04 -10.32
N SER A 118 -24.81 2.67 -11.51
CA SER A 118 -24.01 1.92 -12.48
C SER A 118 -22.65 2.57 -12.77
N SER A 119 -22.61 3.90 -12.89
CA SER A 119 -21.36 4.65 -13.11
C SER A 119 -20.43 4.57 -11.90
N GLN A 120 -20.96 4.63 -10.67
CA GLN A 120 -20.17 4.52 -9.45
C GLN A 120 -19.58 3.12 -9.30
N ILE A 121 -20.32 2.07 -9.66
CA ILE A 121 -19.81 0.69 -9.65
C ILE A 121 -18.63 0.55 -10.63
N THR A 122 -18.75 1.11 -11.83
CA THR A 122 -17.67 1.06 -12.81
C THR A 122 -16.42 1.77 -12.32
N ILE A 123 -16.55 2.98 -11.76
CA ILE A 123 -15.44 3.74 -11.18
C ILE A 123 -14.80 2.95 -10.04
N HIS A 124 -15.61 2.42 -9.12
CA HIS A 124 -15.14 1.62 -8.00
C HIS A 124 -14.35 0.38 -8.45
N ASN A 125 -14.85 -0.36 -9.44
CA ASN A 125 -14.15 -1.52 -9.98
C ASN A 125 -12.81 -1.14 -10.64
N VAL A 126 -12.75 -0.01 -11.34
CA VAL A 126 -11.48 0.51 -11.90
C VAL A 126 -10.49 0.85 -10.79
N GLU A 127 -10.94 1.53 -9.73
CA GLU A 127 -10.10 1.88 -8.57
C GLU A 127 -9.58 0.64 -7.86
N VAL A 128 -10.43 -0.36 -7.63
CA VAL A 128 -10.06 -1.66 -7.04
C VAL A 128 -9.03 -2.37 -7.89
N PHE A 129 -9.26 -2.46 -9.20
CA PHE A 129 -8.32 -3.10 -10.12
C PHE A 129 -6.93 -2.44 -10.10
N ILE A 130 -6.89 -1.11 -10.21
CA ILE A 130 -5.64 -0.34 -10.19
C ILE A 130 -4.96 -0.49 -8.82
N GLY A 131 -5.71 -0.44 -7.72
CA GLY A 131 -5.18 -0.60 -6.36
C GLY A 131 -4.54 -1.97 -6.14
N VAL A 132 -5.20 -3.05 -6.56
CA VAL A 132 -4.65 -4.42 -6.47
C VAL A 132 -3.44 -4.59 -7.38
N PHE A 133 -3.48 -4.05 -8.60
CA PHE A 133 -2.36 -4.11 -9.55
C PHE A 133 -1.11 -3.42 -9.00
N ILE A 134 -1.24 -2.17 -8.54
CA ILE A 134 -0.12 -1.42 -7.95
C ILE A 134 0.35 -2.09 -6.67
N GLY A 135 -0.57 -2.56 -5.82
CA GLY A 135 -0.24 -3.26 -4.57
C GLY A 135 0.58 -4.52 -4.81
N ALA A 136 0.20 -5.34 -5.78
CA ALA A 136 0.90 -6.58 -6.12
C ALA A 136 2.32 -6.31 -6.66
N ILE A 137 2.50 -5.35 -7.56
CA ILE A 137 3.82 -4.95 -8.07
C ILE A 137 4.69 -4.39 -6.94
N THR A 138 4.11 -3.55 -6.07
CA THR A 138 4.83 -2.95 -4.95
C THR A 138 5.29 -4.03 -3.97
N PHE A 139 4.45 -5.00 -3.65
CA PHE A 139 4.77 -6.12 -2.78
C PHE A 139 5.94 -6.93 -3.32
N THR A 140 5.82 -7.43 -4.54
CA THR A 140 6.84 -8.30 -5.15
C THR A 140 8.16 -7.58 -5.38
N GLY A 141 8.10 -6.37 -5.97
CA GLY A 141 9.30 -5.56 -6.22
C GLY A 141 10.03 -5.18 -4.94
N SER A 142 9.30 -4.90 -3.86
CA SER A 142 9.89 -4.55 -2.57
C SER A 142 10.51 -5.74 -1.85
N ILE A 143 9.95 -6.95 -1.97
CA ILE A 143 10.56 -8.18 -1.45
C ILE A 143 11.90 -8.46 -2.15
N VAL A 144 11.92 -8.37 -3.48
CA VAL A 144 13.17 -8.56 -4.25
C VAL A 144 14.20 -7.50 -3.88
N ALA A 145 13.78 -6.23 -3.77
CA ALA A 145 14.66 -5.14 -3.33
C ALA A 145 15.22 -5.39 -1.92
N PHE A 146 14.38 -5.82 -0.98
CA PHE A 146 14.80 -6.21 0.37
C PHE A 146 15.83 -7.35 0.32
N GLY A 147 15.57 -8.40 -0.44
CA GLY A 147 16.48 -9.55 -0.58
C GLY A 147 17.85 -9.17 -1.16
N LYS A 148 17.89 -8.24 -2.13
CA LYS A 148 19.13 -7.71 -2.70
C LYS A 148 19.88 -6.80 -1.72
N LEU A 149 19.17 -5.90 -1.05
CA LEU A 149 19.77 -4.98 -0.06
C LEU A 149 20.27 -5.71 1.18
N SER A 150 19.63 -6.84 1.53
CA SER A 150 20.05 -7.70 2.66
C SER A 150 21.10 -8.74 2.26
N GLU A 151 21.62 -8.69 1.03
CA GLU A 151 22.61 -9.64 0.49
C GLU A 151 22.15 -11.11 0.52
N ILE A 152 20.86 -11.36 0.75
CA ILE A 152 20.26 -12.70 0.68
C ILE A 152 20.20 -13.19 -0.77
N ILE A 153 19.95 -12.26 -1.69
CA ILE A 153 19.90 -12.51 -3.13
C ILE A 153 21.10 -11.80 -3.76
N THR A 154 21.78 -12.46 -4.68
CA THR A 154 22.93 -11.87 -5.40
C THR A 154 22.47 -10.61 -6.14
N GLY A 155 23.18 -9.48 -5.93
CA GLY A 155 22.89 -8.20 -6.57
C GLY A 155 23.12 -8.17 -8.09
N LYS A 156 23.56 -9.30 -8.68
CA LYS A 156 23.77 -9.41 -10.14
C LYS A 156 22.43 -9.40 -10.85
N ALA A 157 22.33 -8.60 -11.91
CA ALA A 157 21.13 -8.56 -12.75
C ALA A 157 20.94 -9.93 -13.43
N LEU A 158 19.76 -10.54 -13.22
CA LEU A 158 19.40 -11.77 -13.93
C LEU A 158 18.95 -11.39 -15.35
N ILE A 159 19.83 -11.55 -16.31
CA ILE A 159 19.54 -11.25 -17.73
C ILE A 159 18.85 -12.47 -18.35
N LEU A 160 17.52 -12.50 -18.27
CA LEU A 160 16.73 -13.51 -18.99
C LEU A 160 16.63 -13.13 -20.47
N PRO A 161 16.95 -14.05 -21.40
CA PRO A 161 16.70 -13.81 -22.82
C PRO A 161 15.18 -13.61 -23.04
N GLY A 162 14.80 -12.53 -23.74
CA GLY A 162 13.37 -12.23 -23.97
C GLY A 162 12.61 -11.55 -22.83
N ARG A 163 13.29 -11.04 -21.79
CA ARG A 163 12.65 -10.36 -20.63
C ARG A 163 11.64 -9.27 -21.03
N HIS A 164 11.92 -8.51 -22.08
CA HIS A 164 11.02 -7.46 -22.55
C HIS A 164 9.72 -8.02 -23.13
N ALA A 165 9.81 -9.14 -23.89
CA ALA A 165 8.64 -9.82 -24.43
C ALA A 165 7.81 -10.45 -23.31
N LEU A 166 8.46 -11.02 -22.30
CA LEU A 166 7.79 -11.60 -21.12
C LEU A 166 7.05 -10.53 -20.32
N ASN A 167 7.71 -9.40 -20.02
CA ASN A 167 7.11 -8.30 -19.28
C ASN A 167 5.93 -7.68 -20.05
N LEU A 168 6.07 -7.56 -21.37
CA LEU A 168 4.99 -7.07 -22.23
C LEU A 168 3.80 -8.05 -22.25
N ALA A 169 4.06 -9.33 -22.36
CA ALA A 169 3.02 -10.38 -22.32
C ALA A 169 2.27 -10.35 -20.96
N MET A 170 2.98 -10.18 -19.86
CA MET A 170 2.36 -10.06 -18.53
C MET A 170 1.54 -8.78 -18.39
N LEU A 171 2.02 -7.65 -18.91
CA LEU A 171 1.25 -6.40 -18.93
C LEU A 171 -0.06 -6.58 -19.69
N PHE A 172 -0.01 -7.17 -20.89
CA PHE A 172 -1.21 -7.47 -21.67
C PHE A 172 -2.13 -8.47 -20.95
N GLY A 173 -1.57 -9.48 -20.30
CA GLY A 173 -2.33 -10.42 -19.47
C GLY A 173 -3.06 -9.73 -18.34
N CYS A 174 -2.40 -8.81 -17.63
CA CYS A 174 -3.04 -8.02 -16.57
C CYS A 174 -4.15 -7.10 -17.12
N LEU A 175 -3.92 -6.44 -18.25
CA LEU A 175 -4.94 -5.60 -18.89
C LEU A 175 -6.15 -6.42 -19.34
N PHE A 176 -5.91 -7.61 -19.88
CA PHE A 176 -6.97 -8.53 -20.26
C PHE A 176 -7.79 -9.01 -19.05
N LEU A 177 -7.13 -9.39 -17.95
CA LEU A 177 -7.79 -9.76 -16.70
C LEU A 177 -8.58 -8.58 -16.10
N GLY A 178 -8.07 -7.35 -16.23
CA GLY A 178 -8.79 -6.15 -15.85
C GLY A 178 -10.06 -5.92 -16.67
N TYR A 179 -9.98 -6.13 -17.97
CA TYR A 179 -11.14 -6.06 -18.84
C TYR A 179 -12.21 -7.09 -18.45
N MET A 180 -11.81 -8.35 -18.19
CA MET A 180 -12.73 -9.39 -17.69
C MET A 180 -13.34 -9.02 -16.32
N PHE A 181 -12.56 -8.46 -15.41
CA PHE A 181 -13.05 -8.02 -14.12
C PHE A 181 -14.11 -6.91 -14.25
N LEU A 182 -13.87 -5.93 -15.12
CA LEU A 182 -14.81 -4.83 -15.36
C LEU A 182 -16.12 -5.30 -15.99
N ASN A 183 -16.11 -6.40 -16.72
CA ASN A 183 -17.31 -7.02 -17.31
C ASN A 183 -18.04 -7.98 -16.35
N ASN A 184 -17.75 -7.91 -15.05
CA ASN A 184 -18.38 -8.73 -14.00
C ASN A 184 -18.18 -10.25 -14.13
N GLU A 185 -17.08 -10.69 -14.71
CA GLU A 185 -16.77 -12.13 -14.82
C GLU A 185 -16.24 -12.76 -13.51
N GLY A 186 -16.36 -12.02 -12.38
CA GLY A 186 -16.06 -12.53 -11.05
C GLY A 186 -14.71 -12.08 -10.45
N ASN A 187 -14.65 -12.07 -9.13
CA ASN A 187 -13.49 -11.60 -8.36
C ASN A 187 -12.24 -12.51 -8.48
N TRP A 188 -12.38 -13.70 -9.08
CA TRP A 188 -11.27 -14.62 -9.32
C TRP A 188 -10.20 -14.03 -10.26
N THR A 189 -10.59 -13.10 -11.15
CA THR A 189 -9.69 -12.40 -12.06
C THR A 189 -8.65 -11.57 -11.33
N LEU A 190 -9.01 -10.93 -10.20
CA LEU A 190 -8.09 -10.20 -9.32
C LEU A 190 -7.08 -11.13 -8.65
N ILE A 191 -7.51 -12.32 -8.24
CA ILE A 191 -6.63 -13.32 -7.62
C ILE A 191 -5.61 -13.82 -8.64
N ILE A 192 -6.05 -14.16 -9.86
CA ILE A 192 -5.14 -14.60 -10.93
C ILE A 192 -4.17 -13.48 -11.30
N MET A 193 -4.63 -12.24 -11.40
CA MET A 193 -3.76 -11.10 -11.66
C MET A 193 -2.69 -10.94 -10.57
N THR A 194 -3.06 -11.08 -9.31
CA THR A 194 -2.13 -11.03 -8.19
C THR A 194 -1.09 -12.15 -8.28
N CYS A 195 -1.51 -13.37 -8.61
CA CYS A 195 -0.60 -14.49 -8.81
C CYS A 195 0.34 -14.28 -10.01
N LEU A 196 -0.17 -13.73 -11.12
CA LEU A 196 0.63 -13.43 -12.31
C LEU A 196 1.72 -12.38 -11.98
N LEU A 197 1.36 -11.33 -11.25
CA LEU A 197 2.30 -10.29 -10.85
C LEU A 197 3.31 -10.77 -9.82
N TYR A 198 2.92 -11.70 -8.94
CA TYR A 198 3.81 -12.30 -7.96
C TYR A 198 4.91 -13.14 -8.63
N THR A 199 4.62 -13.78 -9.75
CA THR A 199 5.58 -14.61 -10.50
C THR A 199 6.36 -13.82 -11.56
N SER A 200 6.06 -12.53 -11.73
CA SER A 200 6.70 -11.66 -12.72
C SER A 200 8.17 -11.42 -12.38
N PRO A 201 9.12 -11.67 -13.31
CA PRO A 201 10.48 -11.21 -13.15
C PRO A 201 10.49 -9.69 -13.17
N SER A 202 11.00 -9.09 -12.09
CA SER A 202 11.12 -7.64 -12.00
C SER A 202 11.96 -7.09 -13.15
N PRO A 203 11.56 -6.01 -13.84
CA PRO A 203 12.37 -5.40 -14.90
C PRO A 203 13.69 -4.79 -14.38
N ARG A 204 13.91 -4.83 -13.07
CA ARG A 204 15.13 -4.36 -12.41
C ARG A 204 16.10 -5.50 -12.07
N ASP A 205 15.75 -6.73 -12.39
CA ASP A 205 16.59 -7.92 -12.16
C ASP A 205 17.49 -8.24 -13.35
#